data_f52b9f6c51c2ea15acd835262e6f5e53
#
_entry.id   f52b9f6c51c2ea15acd835262e6f5e53
#
_cell.length_a   1.000
_cell.length_b   1.000
_cell.length_c   1.000
_cell.angle_alpha   90.00
_cell.angle_beta   90.00
_cell.angle_gamma   90.00
#
_symmetry.space_group_name_H-M   'P 1'
#
loop_
_entity.id
_entity.type
_entity.pdbx_description
1 polymer ?
#
loop_
_entity_poly.entity_id
_entity_poly.type
_entity_poly.pdbx_seq_one_letter_code
_entity_poly.pdbx_strand_id
1 'polypeptide(L)'
;MRDRPYTLLSCSVSIDGYIAGVASRLLLSNDADFDRVDAVRASCDAILIGATTVRTDNPRLLVRSDARREERAARGLPESPMKVTVTRRAELDARADFFRVGDAEKLVYCASPWVAAARDRLGPVATVVDAGDNVEMRTLTTDLAARGVDRLMVEGGGTVHTQFLTEDIVDELQLTVAPIFIGDSEAPRFVRDGTFPWNPARRAELVEVQKLGDVVLLRYALSSRFQEAERGDGC
;
A
#
# COMPACT_ATOMS: atom_id res chain seq x y z
N MET A 1 -1.81 1.05 -23.79
CA MET A 1 -2.30 1.29 -22.40
C MET A 1 -1.68 0.20 -21.53
N ARG A 2 -1.13 0.53 -20.40
CA ARG A 2 -0.58 -0.47 -19.47
C ARG A 2 -1.75 -1.27 -18.87
N ASP A 3 -1.60 -2.56 -18.73
CA ASP A 3 -2.63 -3.47 -18.20
C ASP A 3 -2.75 -3.42 -16.66
N ARG A 4 -1.75 -2.86 -15.96
CA ARG A 4 -1.75 -2.56 -14.52
C ARG A 4 -0.82 -1.40 -14.17
N PRO A 5 -1.03 -0.69 -13.03
CA PRO A 5 -0.11 0.35 -12.56
C PRO A 5 1.27 -0.23 -12.23
N TYR A 6 2.29 0.64 -12.20
CA TYR A 6 3.53 0.33 -11.49
C TYR A 6 3.20 0.19 -10.01
N THR A 7 3.50 -0.97 -9.43
CA THR A 7 3.09 -1.31 -8.07
C THR A 7 4.31 -1.42 -7.15
N LEU A 8 4.38 -0.55 -6.15
CA LEU A 8 5.38 -0.62 -5.10
C LEU A 8 4.75 -1.01 -3.76
N LEU A 9 5.37 -1.94 -3.05
CA LEU A 9 5.07 -2.24 -1.66
C LEU A 9 5.97 -1.43 -0.75
N SER A 10 5.41 -0.76 0.26
CA SER A 10 6.16 -0.05 1.29
C SER A 10 5.73 -0.53 2.67
N CYS A 11 6.69 -1.00 3.46
CA CYS A 11 6.42 -1.56 4.77
C CYS A 11 7.60 -1.36 5.71
N SER A 12 7.31 -1.09 6.99
CA SER A 12 8.30 -1.11 8.07
C SER A 12 8.11 -2.37 8.91
N VAL A 13 9.21 -3.04 9.23
CA VAL A 13 9.23 -4.29 10.01
C VAL A 13 10.24 -4.24 11.16
N SER A 14 10.01 -5.04 12.19
CA SER A 14 11.03 -5.39 13.18
C SER A 14 12.12 -6.29 12.56
N ILE A 15 13.27 -6.45 13.22
CA ILE A 15 14.34 -7.37 12.77
C ILE A 15 13.83 -8.78 12.55
N ASP A 16 12.86 -9.23 13.34
CA ASP A 16 12.24 -10.56 13.25
C ASP A 16 10.99 -10.61 12.35
N GLY A 17 10.71 -9.54 11.56
CA GLY A 17 9.78 -9.54 10.44
C GLY A 17 8.31 -9.26 10.78
N TYR A 18 8.02 -8.65 11.92
CA TYR A 18 6.67 -8.25 12.31
C TYR A 18 6.37 -6.79 11.95
N ILE A 19 5.11 -6.50 11.69
CA ILE A 19 4.61 -5.17 11.28
C ILE A 19 3.83 -4.44 12.37
N ALA A 20 3.48 -5.11 13.45
CA ALA A 20 2.82 -4.54 14.63
C ALA A 20 3.01 -5.48 15.83
N GLY A 21 2.78 -4.98 17.03
CA GLY A 21 2.61 -5.79 18.23
C GLY A 21 1.15 -6.23 18.43
N VAL A 22 0.92 -7.24 19.26
CA VAL A 22 -0.45 -7.72 19.56
C VAL A 22 -1.23 -6.71 20.42
N ALA A 23 -0.57 -6.06 21.38
CA ALA A 23 -1.24 -5.23 22.40
C ALA A 23 -1.04 -3.72 22.21
N SER A 24 -0.14 -3.27 21.34
CA SER A 24 0.18 -1.86 21.19
C SER A 24 0.60 -1.49 19.78
N ARG A 25 0.29 -0.24 19.40
CA ARG A 25 0.86 0.36 18.19
C ARG A 25 2.36 0.57 18.41
N LEU A 26 3.17 -0.16 17.69
CA LEU A 26 4.62 -0.01 17.72
C LEU A 26 5.08 1.01 16.68
N LEU A 27 6.03 1.84 17.07
CA LEU A 27 6.70 2.75 16.14
C LEU A 27 7.88 2.01 15.50
N LEU A 28 7.65 1.50 14.26
CA LEU A 28 8.64 0.79 13.45
C LEU A 28 9.37 1.71 12.47
N SER A 29 9.25 3.02 12.66
CA SER A 29 9.78 4.03 11.76
C SER A 29 10.21 5.26 12.58
N ASN A 30 10.95 6.16 11.96
CA ASN A 30 11.37 7.44 12.53
C ASN A 30 11.03 8.60 11.59
N ASP A 31 11.32 9.84 11.99
CA ASP A 31 10.96 11.02 11.21
C ASP A 31 11.55 11.02 9.80
N ALA A 32 12.78 10.51 9.62
CA ALA A 32 13.42 10.43 8.31
C ALA A 32 12.69 9.42 7.39
N ASP A 33 12.27 8.27 7.92
CA ASP A 33 11.49 7.30 7.16
C ASP A 33 10.05 7.80 6.92
N PHE A 34 9.45 8.51 7.87
CA PHE A 34 8.14 9.14 7.66
C PHE A 34 8.18 10.18 6.54
N ASP A 35 9.27 10.98 6.44
CA ASP A 35 9.43 11.94 5.34
C ASP A 35 9.63 11.22 4.00
N ARG A 36 10.41 10.13 3.97
CA ARG A 36 10.53 9.26 2.79
C ARG A 36 9.18 8.70 2.35
N VAL A 37 8.42 8.12 3.27
CA VAL A 37 7.07 7.57 2.98
C VAL A 37 6.15 8.66 2.42
N ASP A 38 6.21 9.87 2.98
CA ASP A 38 5.45 11.00 2.50
C ASP A 38 5.84 11.41 1.06
N ALA A 39 7.13 11.38 0.74
CA ALA A 39 7.62 11.64 -0.63
C ALA A 39 7.14 10.54 -1.60
N VAL A 40 7.19 9.28 -1.19
CA VAL A 40 6.67 8.17 -2.01
C VAL A 40 5.16 8.30 -2.24
N ARG A 41 4.39 8.63 -1.21
CA ARG A 41 2.95 8.93 -1.36
C ARG A 41 2.71 10.02 -2.38
N ALA A 42 3.48 11.12 -2.28
CA ALA A 42 3.36 12.25 -3.20
C ALA A 42 3.65 11.87 -4.66
N SER A 43 4.45 10.85 -4.91
CA SER A 43 4.78 10.35 -6.26
C SER A 43 3.75 9.36 -6.83
N CYS A 44 2.74 8.95 -6.05
CA CYS A 44 1.76 7.94 -6.46
C CYS A 44 0.41 8.55 -6.81
N ASP A 45 -0.37 7.83 -7.64
CA ASP A 45 -1.75 8.19 -7.99
C ASP A 45 -2.73 7.58 -6.99
N ALA A 46 -2.41 6.41 -6.43
CA ALA A 46 -3.23 5.73 -5.46
C ALA A 46 -2.41 5.07 -4.34
N ILE A 47 -3.02 4.98 -3.14
CA ILE A 47 -2.50 4.24 -1.99
C ILE A 47 -3.51 3.17 -1.60
N LEU A 48 -3.06 1.92 -1.51
CA LEU A 48 -3.91 0.78 -1.14
C LEU A 48 -3.52 0.21 0.22
N ILE A 49 -4.52 -0.01 1.06
CA ILE A 49 -4.41 -0.72 2.34
C ILE A 49 -5.54 -1.74 2.51
N GLY A 50 -5.30 -2.77 3.30
CA GLY A 50 -6.34 -3.74 3.67
C GLY A 50 -7.33 -3.16 4.69
N ALA A 51 -8.56 -3.66 4.67
CA ALA A 51 -9.62 -3.23 5.59
C ALA A 51 -9.28 -3.45 7.07
N THR A 52 -8.45 -4.43 7.41
CA THR A 52 -7.95 -4.60 8.78
C THR A 52 -7.13 -3.40 9.21
N THR A 53 -6.23 -2.91 8.38
CA THR A 53 -5.42 -1.70 8.65
C THR A 53 -6.34 -0.47 8.83
N VAL A 54 -7.40 -0.34 8.00
CA VAL A 54 -8.40 0.74 8.21
C VAL A 54 -9.02 0.65 9.59
N ARG A 55 -9.41 -0.56 10.05
CA ARG A 55 -10.07 -0.76 11.35
C ARG A 55 -9.14 -0.57 12.56
N THR A 56 -7.89 -1.05 12.45
CA THR A 56 -6.95 -1.03 13.59
C THR A 56 -6.22 0.30 13.73
N ASP A 57 -5.79 0.88 12.61
CA ASP A 57 -4.88 2.03 12.63
C ASP A 57 -5.58 3.35 12.31
N ASN A 58 -6.79 3.28 11.72
CA ASN A 58 -7.58 4.44 11.28
C ASN A 58 -6.73 5.50 10.55
N PRO A 59 -5.96 5.13 9.50
CA PRO A 59 -4.99 6.01 8.89
C PRO A 59 -5.66 7.05 8.00
N ARG A 60 -5.07 8.25 7.96
CA ARG A 60 -5.56 9.34 7.09
C ARG A 60 -5.08 9.19 5.64
N LEU A 61 -3.95 8.56 5.40
CA LEU A 61 -3.29 8.37 4.09
C LEU A 61 -3.17 9.68 3.28
N LEU A 62 -2.64 10.71 3.90
CA LEU A 62 -2.41 12.00 3.25
C LEU A 62 -0.93 12.22 2.95
N VAL A 63 -0.66 13.08 1.97
CA VAL A 63 0.63 13.76 1.84
C VAL A 63 0.67 14.86 2.90
N ARG A 64 1.70 14.86 3.74
CA ARG A 64 1.84 15.76 4.90
C ARG A 64 2.55 17.06 4.57
N SER A 65 3.59 16.99 3.74
CA SER A 65 4.39 18.14 3.33
C SER A 65 3.57 19.09 2.48
N ASP A 66 3.50 20.35 2.90
CA ASP A 66 2.82 21.41 2.14
C ASP A 66 3.45 21.56 0.76
N ALA A 67 4.77 21.60 0.68
CA ALA A 67 5.50 21.73 -0.57
C ALA A 67 5.16 20.59 -1.56
N ARG A 68 5.07 19.34 -1.08
CA ARG A 68 4.70 18.21 -1.94
C ARG A 68 3.23 18.28 -2.39
N ARG A 69 2.33 18.80 -1.56
CA ARG A 69 0.93 19.04 -1.96
C ARG A 69 0.82 20.12 -3.03
N GLU A 70 1.55 21.23 -2.85
CA GLU A 70 1.62 22.30 -3.82
C GLU A 70 2.20 21.83 -5.16
N GLU A 71 3.27 21.01 -5.13
CA GLU A 71 3.85 20.41 -6.32
C GLU A 71 2.86 19.50 -7.06
N ARG A 72 2.10 18.68 -6.34
CA ARG A 72 1.03 17.86 -6.92
C ARG A 72 -0.06 18.73 -7.56
N ALA A 73 -0.52 19.76 -6.86
CA ALA A 73 -1.53 20.69 -7.36
C ALA A 73 -1.04 21.44 -8.61
N ALA A 74 0.22 21.84 -8.67
CA ALA A 74 0.84 22.48 -9.84
C ALA A 74 0.86 21.57 -11.08
N ARG A 75 0.85 20.24 -10.87
CA ARG A 75 0.73 19.23 -11.93
C ARG A 75 -0.74 18.86 -12.26
N GLY A 76 -1.71 19.54 -11.67
CA GLY A 76 -3.14 19.26 -11.86
C GLY A 76 -3.63 18.00 -11.13
N LEU A 77 -2.87 17.48 -10.16
CA LEU A 77 -3.23 16.32 -9.36
C LEU A 77 -3.89 16.72 -8.05
N PRO A 78 -4.73 15.87 -7.44
CA PRO A 78 -5.20 16.08 -6.07
C PRO A 78 -4.02 16.19 -5.10
N GLU A 79 -4.17 16.95 -4.01
CA GLU A 79 -3.13 17.13 -2.98
C GLU A 79 -2.63 15.82 -2.36
N SER A 80 -3.49 14.80 -2.33
CA SER A 80 -3.15 13.45 -1.88
C SER A 80 -3.65 12.42 -2.87
N PRO A 81 -2.99 11.25 -2.98
CA PRO A 81 -3.41 10.16 -3.84
C PRO A 81 -4.80 9.63 -3.51
N MET A 82 -5.44 9.00 -4.49
CA MET A 82 -6.65 8.21 -4.31
C MET A 82 -6.44 7.17 -3.20
N LYS A 83 -7.42 7.01 -2.32
CA LYS A 83 -7.37 6.02 -1.23
C LYS A 83 -8.12 4.77 -1.63
N VAL A 84 -7.44 3.63 -1.58
CA VAL A 84 -8.01 2.35 -1.95
C VAL A 84 -7.98 1.40 -0.77
N THR A 85 -9.09 0.73 -0.51
CA THR A 85 -9.11 -0.38 0.45
C THR A 85 -9.75 -1.61 -0.15
N VAL A 86 -9.25 -2.77 0.26
CA VAL A 86 -9.73 -4.07 -0.16
C VAL A 86 -10.29 -4.84 1.03
N THR A 87 -11.46 -5.43 0.84
CA THR A 87 -12.18 -6.13 1.90
C THR A 87 -13.05 -7.25 1.31
N ARG A 88 -13.28 -8.31 2.06
CA ARG A 88 -14.26 -9.32 1.65
C ARG A 88 -15.70 -8.84 1.92
N ARG A 89 -15.96 -8.32 3.14
CA ARG A 89 -17.32 -8.04 3.65
C ARG A 89 -17.68 -6.57 3.79
N ALA A 90 -16.73 -5.66 3.50
CA ALA A 90 -16.87 -4.21 3.68
C ALA A 90 -17.37 -3.80 5.09
N GLU A 91 -16.95 -4.54 6.12
CA GLU A 91 -17.22 -4.21 7.53
C GLU A 91 -16.30 -3.05 7.97
N LEU A 92 -16.62 -1.85 7.50
CA LEU A 92 -15.89 -0.61 7.73
C LEU A 92 -16.83 0.46 8.30
N ASP A 93 -16.30 1.32 9.18
CA ASP A 93 -17.03 2.47 9.71
C ASP A 93 -16.84 3.67 8.76
N ALA A 94 -17.94 4.17 8.19
CA ALA A 94 -17.94 5.37 7.33
C ALA A 94 -17.40 6.63 8.04
N ARG A 95 -17.32 6.63 9.38
CA ARG A 95 -16.76 7.72 10.18
C ARG A 95 -15.24 7.61 10.38
N ALA A 96 -14.58 6.55 9.90
CA ALA A 96 -13.14 6.41 9.99
C ALA A 96 -12.42 7.57 9.26
N ASP A 97 -11.26 7.98 9.77
CA ASP A 97 -10.44 9.04 9.18
C ASP A 97 -10.04 8.74 7.73
N PHE A 98 -9.91 7.44 7.39
CA PHE A 98 -9.73 7.00 6.01
C PHE A 98 -10.75 7.60 5.06
N PHE A 99 -12.03 7.65 5.45
CA PHE A 99 -13.13 8.17 4.63
C PHE A 99 -13.35 9.68 4.80
N ARG A 100 -13.18 10.19 6.03
CA ARG A 100 -13.57 11.56 6.37
C ARG A 100 -12.52 12.61 6.13
N VAL A 101 -11.25 12.26 6.15
CA VAL A 101 -10.15 13.23 6.12
C VAL A 101 -9.56 13.33 4.71
N GLY A 102 -9.48 14.56 4.18
CA GLY A 102 -8.99 14.87 2.82
C GLY A 102 -10.00 14.58 1.72
N ASP A 103 -9.81 15.28 0.58
CA ASP A 103 -10.75 15.31 -0.55
C ASP A 103 -10.46 14.26 -1.63
N ALA A 104 -9.36 13.49 -1.49
CA ALA A 104 -9.01 12.45 -2.44
C ALA A 104 -10.15 11.44 -2.61
N GLU A 105 -10.34 10.92 -3.81
CA GLU A 105 -11.28 9.83 -4.10
C GLU A 105 -11.01 8.62 -3.22
N LYS A 106 -12.06 7.89 -2.82
CA LYS A 106 -11.97 6.69 -2.00
C LYS A 106 -12.66 5.54 -2.73
N LEU A 107 -11.92 4.45 -2.95
CA LEU A 107 -12.43 3.21 -3.53
C LEU A 107 -12.44 2.09 -2.50
N VAL A 108 -13.53 1.33 -2.47
CA VAL A 108 -13.68 0.15 -1.63
C VAL A 108 -13.96 -1.05 -2.53
N TYR A 109 -12.98 -1.90 -2.73
CA TYR A 109 -13.16 -3.17 -3.44
C TYR A 109 -13.68 -4.22 -2.49
N CYS A 110 -14.84 -4.79 -2.76
CA CYS A 110 -15.41 -5.85 -1.93
C CYS A 110 -15.98 -7.00 -2.77
N ALA A 111 -16.13 -8.17 -2.12
CA ALA A 111 -16.67 -9.34 -2.80
C ALA A 111 -18.15 -9.17 -3.16
N SER A 112 -18.56 -9.72 -4.33
CA SER A 112 -19.88 -9.56 -4.93
C SER A 112 -21.06 -9.74 -3.97
N PRO A 113 -21.09 -10.75 -3.08
CA PRO A 113 -22.21 -10.96 -2.17
C PRO A 113 -22.45 -9.79 -1.17
N TRP A 114 -21.46 -8.92 -0.99
CA TRP A 114 -21.47 -7.84 0.01
C TRP A 114 -21.59 -6.45 -0.61
N VAL A 115 -21.60 -6.32 -1.94
CA VAL A 115 -21.58 -5.03 -2.65
C VAL A 115 -22.80 -4.18 -2.31
N ALA A 116 -24.02 -4.75 -2.28
CA ALA A 116 -25.23 -4.01 -1.96
C ALA A 116 -25.16 -3.41 -0.55
N ALA A 117 -24.87 -4.22 0.46
CA ALA A 117 -24.72 -3.77 1.85
C ALA A 117 -23.56 -2.79 2.04
N ALA A 118 -22.50 -2.95 1.25
CA ALA A 118 -21.37 -2.01 1.25
C ALA A 118 -21.76 -0.65 0.67
N ARG A 119 -22.53 -0.61 -0.43
CA ARG A 119 -23.03 0.62 -1.05
C ARG A 119 -23.97 1.38 -0.12
N ASP A 120 -24.87 0.68 0.57
CA ASP A 120 -25.77 1.30 1.54
C ASP A 120 -25.00 1.98 2.68
N ARG A 121 -23.92 1.35 3.16
CA ARG A 121 -23.13 1.85 4.29
C ARG A 121 -22.10 2.90 3.91
N LEU A 122 -21.38 2.69 2.81
CA LEU A 122 -20.19 3.46 2.44
C LEU A 122 -20.41 4.37 1.22
N GLY A 123 -21.48 4.17 0.46
CA GLY A 123 -21.78 4.94 -0.75
C GLY A 123 -21.74 6.47 -0.58
N PRO A 124 -22.15 7.05 0.57
CA PRO A 124 -22.04 8.48 0.81
C PRO A 124 -20.59 9.01 0.94
N VAL A 125 -19.60 8.13 1.19
CA VAL A 125 -18.21 8.53 1.49
C VAL A 125 -17.16 7.87 0.59
N ALA A 126 -17.56 6.86 -0.21
CA ALA A 126 -16.64 6.12 -1.09
C ALA A 126 -17.39 5.45 -2.26
N THR A 127 -16.67 5.25 -3.36
CA THR A 127 -17.16 4.40 -4.47
C THR A 127 -16.91 2.93 -4.11
N VAL A 128 -17.97 2.12 -4.08
CA VAL A 128 -17.89 0.69 -3.84
C VAL A 128 -17.80 -0.05 -5.18
N VAL A 129 -16.72 -0.78 -5.37
CA VAL A 129 -16.42 -1.57 -6.57
C VAL A 129 -16.65 -3.05 -6.29
N ASP A 130 -17.36 -3.71 -7.17
CA ASP A 130 -17.50 -5.18 -7.16
C ASP A 130 -16.20 -5.82 -7.64
N ALA A 131 -15.56 -6.59 -6.77
CA ALA A 131 -14.29 -7.26 -7.05
C ALA A 131 -14.46 -8.76 -7.36
N GLY A 132 -15.67 -9.20 -7.68
CA GLY A 132 -15.99 -10.61 -7.90
C GLY A 132 -16.16 -11.40 -6.59
N ASP A 133 -16.43 -12.69 -6.69
CA ASP A 133 -16.61 -13.56 -5.52
C ASP A 133 -15.31 -13.73 -4.71
N ASN A 134 -14.18 -13.77 -5.41
CA ASN A 134 -12.84 -13.75 -4.85
C ASN A 134 -12.14 -12.46 -5.28
N VAL A 135 -11.69 -11.69 -4.30
CA VAL A 135 -10.99 -10.44 -4.57
C VAL A 135 -9.55 -10.77 -4.96
N GLU A 136 -9.27 -10.72 -6.27
CA GLU A 136 -7.94 -10.93 -6.86
C GLU A 136 -7.25 -9.59 -7.08
N MET A 137 -6.00 -9.47 -6.65
CA MET A 137 -5.25 -8.22 -6.75
C MET A 137 -4.93 -7.85 -8.19
N ARG A 138 -4.77 -8.85 -9.07
CA ARG A 138 -4.57 -8.62 -10.51
C ARG A 138 -5.79 -7.94 -11.14
N THR A 139 -7.00 -8.43 -10.89
CA THR A 139 -8.24 -7.83 -11.36
C THR A 139 -8.42 -6.41 -10.82
N LEU A 140 -8.16 -6.21 -9.52
CA LEU A 140 -8.21 -4.90 -8.87
C LEU A 140 -7.22 -3.91 -9.52
N THR A 141 -5.98 -4.33 -9.76
CA THR A 141 -4.99 -3.44 -10.38
C THR A 141 -5.29 -3.11 -11.83
N THR A 142 -5.92 -4.03 -12.58
CA THR A 142 -6.41 -3.76 -13.95
C THR A 142 -7.52 -2.69 -13.93
N ASP A 143 -8.48 -2.76 -12.99
CA ASP A 143 -9.51 -1.73 -12.84
C ASP A 143 -8.90 -0.37 -12.42
N LEU A 144 -7.90 -0.36 -11.53
CA LEU A 144 -7.18 0.86 -11.19
C LEU A 144 -6.49 1.49 -12.40
N ALA A 145 -5.82 0.69 -13.25
CA ALA A 145 -5.21 1.18 -14.48
C ALA A 145 -6.25 1.77 -15.44
N ALA A 146 -7.42 1.13 -15.57
CA ALA A 146 -8.53 1.64 -16.39
C ALA A 146 -9.09 2.98 -15.86
N ARG A 147 -8.92 3.27 -14.56
CA ARG A 147 -9.26 4.56 -13.91
C ARG A 147 -8.15 5.61 -14.01
N GLY A 148 -7.04 5.31 -14.70
CA GLY A 148 -5.93 6.25 -14.89
C GLY A 148 -4.88 6.22 -13.77
N VAL A 149 -4.84 5.17 -12.94
CA VAL A 149 -3.77 4.98 -11.96
C VAL A 149 -2.55 4.39 -12.67
N ASP A 150 -1.47 5.16 -12.76
CA ASP A 150 -0.20 4.73 -13.34
C ASP A 150 0.78 4.19 -12.27
N ARG A 151 0.73 4.73 -11.05
CA ARG A 151 1.61 4.36 -9.93
C ARG A 151 0.80 4.10 -8.66
N LEU A 152 0.88 2.86 -8.16
CA LEU A 152 0.17 2.37 -6.98
C LEU A 152 1.15 2.08 -5.84
N MET A 153 0.93 2.69 -4.68
CA MET A 153 1.60 2.33 -3.43
C MET A 153 0.72 1.38 -2.60
N VAL A 154 1.28 0.27 -2.15
CA VAL A 154 0.61 -0.68 -1.25
C VAL A 154 1.29 -0.63 0.12
N GLU A 155 0.57 -0.13 1.14
CA GLU A 155 1.12 0.07 2.50
C GLU A 155 0.71 -1.03 3.49
N GLY A 156 -0.04 -2.01 3.05
CA GLY A 156 -0.28 -3.16 3.92
C GLY A 156 -1.75 -3.52 4.16
N GLY A 157 -2.08 -4.37 5.12
CA GLY A 157 -1.27 -5.26 5.98
C GLY A 157 -0.82 -6.57 5.36
N GLY A 158 -0.32 -7.45 6.22
CA GLY A 158 0.35 -8.68 5.77
C GLY A 158 -0.45 -9.57 4.82
N THR A 159 -1.78 -9.65 4.94
CA THR A 159 -2.61 -10.40 3.98
C THR A 159 -2.56 -9.76 2.58
N VAL A 160 -2.66 -8.44 2.50
CA VAL A 160 -2.59 -7.70 1.22
C VAL A 160 -1.21 -7.85 0.59
N HIS A 161 -0.14 -7.67 1.37
CA HIS A 161 1.23 -7.90 0.88
C HIS A 161 1.40 -9.31 0.32
N THR A 162 0.90 -10.33 1.06
CA THR A 162 0.96 -11.72 0.60
C THR A 162 0.26 -11.91 -0.74
N GLN A 163 -0.96 -11.38 -0.90
CA GLN A 163 -1.72 -11.50 -2.15
C GLN A 163 -0.98 -10.85 -3.33
N PHE A 164 -0.50 -9.61 -3.17
CA PHE A 164 0.26 -8.94 -4.22
C PHE A 164 1.53 -9.69 -4.62
N LEU A 165 2.26 -10.22 -3.63
CA LEU A 165 3.50 -10.96 -3.88
C LEU A 165 3.24 -12.34 -4.49
N THR A 166 2.24 -13.09 -4.03
CA THR A 166 1.91 -14.42 -4.58
C THR A 166 1.32 -14.34 -5.99
N GLU A 167 0.64 -13.24 -6.34
CA GLU A 167 0.13 -13.01 -7.69
C GLU A 167 1.19 -12.46 -8.67
N ASP A 168 2.43 -12.24 -8.22
CA ASP A 168 3.56 -11.72 -9.05
C ASP A 168 3.22 -10.42 -9.79
N ILE A 169 2.65 -9.45 -9.07
CA ILE A 169 2.23 -8.17 -9.63
C ILE A 169 2.88 -6.96 -8.96
N VAL A 170 3.97 -7.19 -8.25
CA VAL A 170 4.78 -6.16 -7.58
C VAL A 170 6.02 -5.85 -8.41
N ASP A 171 6.31 -4.57 -8.60
CA ASP A 171 7.49 -4.11 -9.34
C ASP A 171 8.64 -3.72 -8.40
N GLU A 172 8.30 -3.18 -7.23
CA GLU A 172 9.27 -2.69 -6.25
C GLU A 172 8.84 -3.03 -4.81
N LEU A 173 9.80 -3.41 -3.98
CA LEU A 173 9.63 -3.53 -2.53
C LEU A 173 10.54 -2.52 -1.83
N GLN A 174 9.96 -1.66 -1.00
CA GLN A 174 10.63 -0.78 -0.06
C GLN A 174 10.38 -1.29 1.36
N LEU A 175 11.38 -1.93 1.95
CA LEU A 175 11.30 -2.53 3.27
C LEU A 175 12.20 -1.77 4.24
N THR A 176 11.62 -1.12 5.26
CA THR A 176 12.36 -0.49 6.34
C THR A 176 12.46 -1.46 7.52
N VAL A 177 13.67 -1.69 8.02
CA VAL A 177 13.92 -2.57 9.16
C VAL A 177 14.24 -1.72 10.39
N ALA A 178 13.38 -1.80 11.41
CA ALA A 178 13.54 -1.13 12.70
C ALA A 178 14.42 -1.99 13.63
N PRO A 179 15.27 -1.38 14.49
CA PRO A 179 16.23 -2.10 15.34
C PRO A 179 15.58 -2.67 16.61
N ILE A 180 14.44 -3.33 16.46
CA ILE A 180 13.70 -3.96 17.55
C ILE A 180 13.28 -5.39 17.21
N PHE A 181 12.98 -6.18 18.22
CA PHE A 181 12.37 -7.51 18.12
C PHE A 181 10.98 -7.46 18.77
N ILE A 182 10.03 -8.18 18.19
CA ILE A 182 8.67 -8.35 18.74
C ILE A 182 8.56 -9.70 19.45
N GLY A 183 9.04 -10.78 18.81
CA GLY A 183 9.16 -12.10 19.46
C GLY A 183 7.83 -12.77 19.82
N ASP A 184 6.71 -12.33 19.24
CA ASP A 184 5.37 -12.83 19.53
C ASP A 184 4.78 -13.48 18.28
N SER A 185 4.55 -14.80 18.32
CA SER A 185 4.04 -15.57 17.18
C SER A 185 2.64 -15.15 16.74
N GLU A 186 1.84 -14.54 17.61
CA GLU A 186 0.50 -14.04 17.32
C GLU A 186 0.51 -12.67 16.65
N ALA A 187 1.64 -11.95 16.70
CA ALA A 187 1.78 -10.65 16.09
C ALA A 187 1.75 -10.73 14.54
N PRO A 188 1.21 -9.71 13.87
CA PRO A 188 1.12 -9.73 12.41
C PRO A 188 2.50 -9.58 11.75
N ARG A 189 2.78 -10.50 10.81
CA ARG A 189 4.00 -10.47 9.98
C ARG A 189 3.80 -9.68 8.69
N PHE A 190 4.93 -9.25 8.11
CA PHE A 190 4.98 -8.60 6.80
C PHE A 190 4.26 -9.40 5.71
N VAL A 191 4.49 -10.72 5.68
CA VAL A 191 3.80 -11.66 4.81
C VAL A 191 3.31 -12.85 5.62
N ARG A 192 2.26 -13.49 5.14
CA ARG A 192 1.70 -14.75 5.63
C ARG A 192 2.20 -15.92 4.81
N ASP A 193 1.76 -17.14 5.13
CA ASP A 193 2.03 -18.33 4.34
C ASP A 193 1.55 -18.15 2.90
N GLY A 194 2.37 -18.56 1.95
CA GLY A 194 2.10 -18.44 0.52
C GLY A 194 3.21 -19.02 -0.34
N THR A 195 2.93 -19.24 -1.61
CA THR A 195 3.92 -19.62 -2.59
C THR A 195 4.40 -18.37 -3.33
N PHE A 196 5.60 -17.93 -2.99
CA PHE A 196 6.18 -16.73 -3.56
C PHE A 196 7.02 -17.06 -4.80
N PRO A 197 6.96 -16.26 -5.89
CA PRO A 197 7.78 -16.48 -7.08
C PRO A 197 9.27 -16.22 -6.82
N TRP A 198 9.61 -15.38 -5.82
CA TRP A 198 11.01 -15.14 -5.43
C TRP A 198 11.49 -16.24 -4.51
N ASN A 199 12.48 -16.98 -4.98
CA ASN A 199 13.06 -18.16 -4.35
C ASN A 199 14.56 -18.27 -4.74
N PRO A 200 15.31 -19.29 -4.32
CA PRO A 200 16.73 -19.43 -4.67
C PRO A 200 17.04 -19.43 -6.17
N ALA A 201 16.09 -19.83 -7.03
CA ALA A 201 16.25 -19.81 -8.50
C ALA A 201 15.82 -18.49 -9.14
N ARG A 202 14.94 -17.72 -8.50
CA ARG A 202 14.50 -16.38 -8.92
C ARG A 202 14.63 -15.42 -7.77
N ARG A 203 15.76 -14.75 -7.66
CA ARG A 203 16.02 -13.81 -6.57
C ARG A 203 15.56 -12.40 -6.92
N ALA A 204 15.04 -11.68 -5.92
CA ALA A 204 14.84 -10.23 -6.03
C ALA A 204 16.21 -9.53 -6.12
N GLU A 205 16.30 -8.48 -6.91
CA GLU A 205 17.52 -7.67 -7.05
C GLU A 205 17.54 -6.57 -5.98
N LEU A 206 18.55 -6.59 -5.10
CA LEU A 206 18.77 -5.51 -4.15
C LEU A 206 19.36 -4.31 -4.89
N VAL A 207 18.62 -3.21 -4.96
CA VAL A 207 19.00 -2.01 -5.74
C VAL A 207 19.47 -0.86 -4.87
N GLU A 208 19.06 -0.83 -3.58
CA GLU A 208 19.49 0.22 -2.65
C GLU A 208 19.48 -0.27 -1.20
N VAL A 209 20.48 0.18 -0.44
CA VAL A 209 20.53 0.08 1.02
C VAL A 209 20.82 1.47 1.58
N GLN A 210 19.89 2.02 2.36
CA GLN A 210 20.03 3.36 2.92
C GLN A 210 19.82 3.33 4.44
N LYS A 211 20.73 3.97 5.18
CA LYS A 211 20.55 4.23 6.61
C LYS A 211 19.71 5.49 6.81
N LEU A 212 18.56 5.35 7.46
CA LEU A 212 17.66 6.45 7.80
C LEU A 212 17.58 6.58 9.34
N GLY A 213 18.48 7.38 9.92
CA GLY A 213 18.60 7.45 11.38
C GLY A 213 19.04 6.12 12.00
N ASP A 214 18.15 5.48 12.74
CA ASP A 214 18.34 4.17 13.38
C ASP A 214 17.71 3.00 12.61
N VAL A 215 16.98 3.25 11.52
CA VAL A 215 16.39 2.22 10.67
C VAL A 215 17.17 2.04 9.36
N VAL A 216 16.98 0.92 8.69
CA VAL A 216 17.60 0.61 7.38
C VAL A 216 16.50 0.42 6.35
N LEU A 217 16.54 1.22 5.28
CA LEU A 217 15.74 1.00 4.08
C LEU A 217 16.45 0.01 3.14
N LEU A 218 15.72 -1.00 2.72
CA LEU A 218 16.09 -1.93 1.65
C LEU A 218 15.12 -1.74 0.48
N ARG A 219 15.66 -1.45 -0.72
CA ARG A 219 14.86 -1.42 -1.95
C ARG A 219 15.23 -2.60 -2.83
N TYR A 220 14.22 -3.33 -3.28
CA TYR A 220 14.36 -4.47 -4.18
C TYR A 220 13.56 -4.24 -5.45
N ALA A 221 14.20 -4.46 -6.60
CA ALA A 221 13.50 -4.65 -7.87
C ALA A 221 12.93 -6.06 -7.91
N LEU A 222 11.62 -6.17 -8.16
CA LEU A 222 10.89 -7.43 -8.23
C LEU A 222 10.46 -7.78 -9.65
N SER A 223 10.51 -6.81 -10.58
CA SER A 223 10.21 -7.00 -12.00
C SER A 223 11.12 -6.14 -12.87
N SER A 224 11.17 -6.43 -14.18
CA SER A 224 11.90 -5.60 -15.17
C SER A 224 11.34 -4.18 -15.31
N ARG A 225 10.09 -3.94 -14.90
CA ARG A 225 9.46 -2.61 -14.93
C ARG A 225 10.10 -1.62 -13.97
N PHE A 226 10.81 -2.10 -12.94
CA PHE A 226 11.60 -1.25 -12.05
C PHE A 226 12.62 -0.40 -12.82
N GLN A 227 13.40 -1.02 -13.71
CA GLN A 227 14.43 -0.34 -14.50
C GLN A 227 13.85 0.63 -15.54
N GLU A 228 12.64 0.35 -16.05
CA GLU A 228 11.92 1.24 -16.95
C GLU A 228 11.44 2.51 -16.23
N ALA A 229 10.94 2.37 -14.99
CA ALA A 229 10.49 3.48 -14.17
C ALA A 229 11.65 4.42 -13.79
N GLU A 230 12.79 3.87 -13.32
CA GLU A 230 13.99 4.67 -12.96
C GLU A 230 14.55 5.47 -14.15
N ARG A 231 14.41 4.96 -15.39
CA ARG A 231 14.83 5.70 -16.60
C ARG A 231 13.84 6.78 -17.00
N GLY A 232 12.57 6.64 -16.67
CA GLY A 232 11.51 7.61 -16.98
C GLY A 232 11.50 8.83 -16.07
N ASP A 233 11.94 8.68 -14.83
CA ASP A 233 12.01 9.77 -13.83
C ASP A 233 13.26 10.69 -14.01
N GLY A 234 14.13 10.39 -14.99
CA GLY A 234 15.38 11.11 -15.27
C GLY A 234 15.34 12.09 -16.46
N CYS A 235 14.14 12.44 -16.98
CA CYS A 235 13.97 13.42 -18.07
C CYS A 235 13.20 14.65 -17.65
#